data_5d512814c43341a67d158adceb71e5f0
#
_entry.id   5d512814c43341a67d158adceb71e5f0
#
_cell.length_a   1.000
_cell.length_b   1.000
_cell.length_c   1.000
_cell.angle_alpha   90.00
_cell.angle_beta   90.00
_cell.angle_gamma   90.00
#
_symmetry.space_group_name_H-M   'P 1'
#
loop_
_entity.id
_entity.type
_entity.pdbx_description
1 polymer ?
#
loop_
_entity_poly.entity_id
_entity_poly.type
_entity_poly.pdbx_seq_one_letter_code
_entity_poly.pdbx_strand_id
1 'polypeptide(L)'
;MHPKNESQGWLTFAQNSETTNYVNMAYLLALSVKATCKINSFAVAVDQDSEATLTENQRKVFDHVIVVPKGEPFENESLAWEITPYKETFKLEADVIIPRNIDHWWDGCRVQDVVYTTNVRDYKGQISNDRTYRKFFDANNLVNSYNGFTYFRHSRTSAEFFSTVEKTRREFHTLRDRVLKHSIYDKPDTDVLWALASLLTNNVHHSPLSYPTFTHMKGAINGFPKDWDWRN
;
A
#
# COMPACT_ATOMS: atom_id res chain seq x y z
N MET A 1 6.99 -7.82 19.13
CA MET A 1 5.57 -7.48 18.81
C MET A 1 5.18 -6.31 19.68
N HIS A 2 4.87 -5.17 19.09
CA HIS A 2 4.30 -4.04 19.85
C HIS A 2 2.88 -4.37 20.27
N PRO A 3 2.46 -4.04 21.51
CA PRO A 3 1.09 -4.21 21.92
C PRO A 3 0.20 -3.33 21.02
N LYS A 4 -0.80 -3.94 20.38
CA LYS A 4 -1.77 -3.21 19.54
C LYS A 4 -2.81 -2.58 20.47
N ASN A 5 -2.55 -1.34 20.87
CA ASN A 5 -3.34 -0.64 21.89
C ASN A 5 -4.53 0.12 21.29
N GLU A 6 -4.44 0.54 20.02
CA GLU A 6 -5.47 1.30 19.34
C GLU A 6 -6.35 0.42 18.45
N SER A 7 -7.62 0.80 18.34
CA SER A 7 -8.59 0.00 17.58
C SER A 7 -8.36 0.08 16.07
N GLN A 8 -8.15 1.30 15.54
CA GLN A 8 -8.10 1.59 14.11
C GLN A 8 -7.11 2.71 13.83
N GLY A 9 -6.47 2.65 12.67
CA GLY A 9 -5.62 3.75 12.21
C GLY A 9 -4.96 3.49 10.86
N TRP A 10 -4.19 4.47 10.45
CA TRP A 10 -3.53 4.55 9.16
C TRP A 10 -2.06 4.25 9.31
N LEU A 11 -1.48 3.58 8.33
CA LEU A 11 -0.06 3.26 8.26
C LEU A 11 0.49 3.60 6.88
N THR A 12 1.63 4.25 6.82
CA THR A 12 2.39 4.40 5.58
C THR A 12 3.88 4.14 5.82
N PHE A 13 4.57 3.71 4.77
CA PHE A 13 6.03 3.59 4.76
C PHE A 13 6.62 4.79 4.04
N ALA A 14 7.62 5.43 4.65
CA ALA A 14 8.20 6.67 4.16
C ALA A 14 9.73 6.67 4.29
N GLN A 15 10.38 5.84 3.48
CA GLN A 15 11.83 5.79 3.39
C GLN A 15 12.29 6.72 2.25
N ASN A 16 13.03 7.77 2.62
CA ASN A 16 13.55 8.73 1.64
C ASN A 16 14.54 8.06 0.68
N SER A 17 14.51 8.48 -0.57
CA SER A 17 15.51 8.12 -1.55
C SER A 17 16.35 9.34 -1.92
N GLU A 18 17.39 9.15 -2.74
CA GLU A 18 18.22 10.25 -3.24
C GLU A 18 17.43 11.32 -3.99
N THR A 19 16.31 10.92 -4.62
CA THR A 19 15.52 11.80 -5.50
C THR A 19 14.16 12.18 -4.93
N THR A 20 13.70 11.49 -3.88
CA THR A 20 12.32 11.63 -3.40
C THR A 20 12.24 11.71 -1.89
N ASN A 21 11.59 12.75 -1.39
CA ASN A 21 11.31 12.94 0.03
C ASN A 21 9.96 12.30 0.39
N TYR A 22 9.95 11.00 0.65
CA TYR A 22 8.74 10.27 1.04
C TYR A 22 8.22 10.66 2.43
N VAL A 23 9.08 11.11 3.33
CA VAL A 23 8.66 11.66 4.64
C VAL A 23 7.74 12.86 4.46
N ASN A 24 8.07 13.76 3.53
CA ASN A 24 7.21 14.91 3.26
C ASN A 24 5.89 14.50 2.58
N MET A 25 5.91 13.51 1.70
CA MET A 25 4.69 12.97 1.10
C MET A 25 3.79 12.33 2.16
N ALA A 26 4.33 11.49 3.04
CA ALA A 26 3.61 10.90 4.16
C ALA A 26 3.01 11.96 5.11
N TYR A 27 3.73 13.05 5.33
CA TYR A 27 3.23 14.18 6.11
C TYR A 27 1.99 14.82 5.46
N LEU A 28 2.02 15.04 4.14
CA LEU A 28 0.86 15.56 3.40
C LEU A 28 -0.31 14.59 3.41
N LEU A 29 -0.04 13.29 3.26
CA LEU A 29 -1.06 12.25 3.40
C LEU A 29 -1.69 12.29 4.80
N ALA A 30 -0.89 12.31 5.87
CA ALA A 30 -1.39 12.36 7.24
C ALA A 30 -2.24 13.61 7.50
N LEU A 31 -1.83 14.78 6.99
CA LEU A 31 -2.63 16.00 7.06
C LEU A 31 -3.97 15.86 6.34
N SER A 32 -3.98 15.23 5.17
CA SER A 32 -5.21 15.01 4.40
C SER A 32 -6.18 14.09 5.15
N VAL A 33 -5.68 13.02 5.77
CA VAL A 33 -6.47 12.11 6.62
C VAL A 33 -7.04 12.85 7.83
N LYS A 34 -6.19 13.60 8.56
CA LYS A 34 -6.62 14.35 9.75
C LYS A 34 -7.65 15.44 9.44
N ALA A 35 -7.58 16.00 8.23
CA ALA A 35 -8.55 17.01 7.79
C ALA A 35 -9.89 16.43 7.35
N THR A 36 -9.93 15.21 6.85
CA THR A 36 -11.13 14.67 6.19
C THR A 36 -11.79 13.52 6.95
N CYS A 37 -11.04 12.70 7.69
CA CYS A 37 -11.54 11.49 8.35
C CYS A 37 -11.66 11.65 9.86
N LYS A 38 -12.65 10.98 10.46
CA LYS A 38 -12.84 10.94 11.92
C LYS A 38 -11.87 9.94 12.56
N ILE A 39 -11.66 8.80 11.91
CA ILE A 39 -10.63 7.83 12.28
C ILE A 39 -9.34 8.34 11.65
N ASN A 40 -8.49 8.98 12.44
CA ASN A 40 -7.36 9.75 11.95
C ASN A 40 -6.03 9.53 12.70
N SER A 41 -5.97 8.52 13.57
CA SER A 41 -4.69 8.09 14.15
C SER A 41 -3.78 7.58 13.03
N PHE A 42 -2.54 8.12 12.95
CA PHE A 42 -1.67 7.92 11.81
C PHE A 42 -0.25 7.52 12.24
N ALA A 43 0.16 6.34 11.79
CA ALA A 43 1.51 5.82 11.97
C ALA A 43 2.34 5.99 10.69
N VAL A 44 3.59 6.39 10.85
CA VAL A 44 4.58 6.39 9.78
C VAL A 44 5.72 5.43 10.11
N ALA A 45 6.05 4.54 9.17
CA ALA A 45 7.20 3.66 9.24
C ALA A 45 8.35 4.24 8.40
N VAL A 46 9.48 4.49 9.03
CA VAL A 46 10.66 5.12 8.43
C VAL A 46 11.91 4.33 8.77
N ASP A 47 12.93 4.37 7.94
CA ASP A 47 14.26 3.92 8.35
C ASP A 47 14.96 5.00 9.20
N GLN A 48 16.10 4.65 9.78
CA GLN A 48 16.82 5.53 10.68
C GLN A 48 17.28 6.83 9.98
N ASP A 49 17.69 6.76 8.72
CA ASP A 49 18.13 7.92 7.96
C ASP A 49 16.97 8.88 7.69
N SER A 50 15.81 8.33 7.31
CA SER A 50 14.57 9.10 7.09
C SER A 50 14.01 9.65 8.40
N GLU A 51 14.09 8.90 9.49
CA GLU A 51 13.67 9.33 10.83
C GLU A 51 14.44 10.59 11.29
N ALA A 52 15.74 10.62 11.01
CA ALA A 52 16.60 11.77 11.34
C ALA A 52 16.21 13.06 10.56
N THR A 53 15.49 12.95 9.45
CA THR A 53 15.03 14.11 8.66
C THR A 53 13.70 14.68 9.14
N LEU A 54 12.99 14.00 10.06
CA LEU A 54 11.70 14.45 10.57
C LEU A 54 11.81 15.77 11.32
N THR A 55 11.11 16.77 10.83
CA THR A 55 10.95 18.05 11.52
C THR A 55 10.02 17.92 12.74
N GLU A 56 10.10 18.87 13.67
CA GLU A 56 9.20 18.91 14.83
C GLU A 56 7.71 18.99 14.43
N ASN A 57 7.40 19.74 13.37
CA ASN A 57 6.02 19.83 12.86
C ASN A 57 5.52 18.51 12.29
N GLN A 58 6.36 17.79 11.56
CA GLN A 58 6.01 16.46 11.06
C GLN A 58 5.79 15.46 12.20
N ARG A 59 6.67 15.47 13.22
CA ARG A 59 6.53 14.60 14.40
C ARG A 59 5.21 14.86 15.17
N LYS A 60 4.73 16.10 15.22
CA LYS A 60 3.45 16.45 15.86
C LYS A 60 2.21 15.92 15.12
N VAL A 61 2.33 15.66 13.81
CA VAL A 61 1.23 15.18 12.99
C VAL A 61 1.11 13.66 13.03
N PHE A 62 2.23 12.95 13.10
CA PHE A 62 2.22 11.50 13.24
C PHE A 62 1.96 11.10 14.69
N ASP A 63 0.95 10.26 14.92
CA ASP A 63 0.66 9.72 16.26
C ASP A 63 1.70 8.67 16.66
N HIS A 64 2.25 7.97 15.66
CA HIS A 64 3.32 6.98 15.85
C HIS A 64 4.41 7.14 14.77
N VAL A 65 5.65 7.21 15.21
CA VAL A 65 6.83 7.09 14.34
C VAL A 65 7.50 5.75 14.65
N ILE A 66 7.58 4.88 13.67
CA ILE A 66 8.07 3.51 13.81
C ILE A 66 9.35 3.37 13.00
N VAL A 67 10.45 3.05 13.66
CA VAL A 67 11.72 2.83 12.96
C VAL A 67 11.80 1.39 12.48
N VAL A 68 11.98 1.21 11.17
CA VAL A 68 12.14 -0.09 10.52
C VAL A 68 13.59 -0.28 10.04
N PRO A 69 14.03 -1.50 9.77
CA PRO A 69 15.36 -1.74 9.24
C PRO A 69 15.61 -0.93 7.95
N LYS A 70 16.86 -0.51 7.75
CA LYS A 70 17.28 0.05 6.47
C LYS A 70 17.23 -1.05 5.41
N GLY A 71 16.55 -0.80 4.32
CA GLY A 71 16.38 -1.71 3.20
C GLY A 71 16.06 -0.96 1.91
N GLU A 72 15.93 -1.67 0.82
CA GLU A 72 15.40 -1.08 -0.42
C GLU A 72 13.99 -0.54 -0.19
N PRO A 73 13.59 0.54 -0.86
CA PRO A 73 12.20 1.00 -0.86
C PRO A 73 11.26 -0.19 -1.14
N PHE A 74 10.17 -0.29 -0.42
CA PHE A 74 9.16 -1.36 -0.48
C PHE A 74 9.50 -2.69 0.19
N GLU A 75 10.76 -2.99 0.54
CA GLU A 75 11.09 -4.25 1.22
C GLU A 75 10.40 -4.37 2.59
N ASN A 76 10.26 -3.28 3.31
CA ASN A 76 9.67 -3.26 4.64
C ASN A 76 8.15 -3.37 4.66
N GLU A 77 7.46 -3.26 3.53
CA GLU A 77 5.99 -3.31 3.51
C GLU A 77 5.42 -4.67 3.94
N SER A 78 6.18 -5.75 3.78
CA SER A 78 5.83 -7.07 4.32
C SER A 78 5.71 -7.08 5.85
N LEU A 79 6.36 -6.14 6.54
CA LEU A 79 6.32 -5.99 7.99
C LEU A 79 5.06 -5.28 8.50
N ALA A 80 4.20 -4.76 7.62
CA ALA A 80 3.07 -3.90 7.99
C ALA A 80 2.18 -4.50 9.09
N TRP A 81 1.87 -5.80 9.03
CA TRP A 81 1.07 -6.48 10.03
C TRP A 81 1.77 -6.56 11.40
N GLU A 82 3.09 -6.74 11.39
CA GLU A 82 3.87 -6.89 12.61
C GLU A 82 4.04 -5.57 13.34
N ILE A 83 4.37 -4.49 12.59
CA ILE A 83 4.75 -3.20 13.16
C ILE A 83 3.57 -2.29 13.47
N THR A 84 2.41 -2.46 12.81
CA THR A 84 1.25 -1.58 13.03
C THR A 84 0.85 -1.53 14.49
N PRO A 85 0.57 -0.35 15.07
CA PRO A 85 0.07 -0.23 16.44
C PRO A 85 -1.44 -0.51 16.55
N TYR A 86 -2.14 -0.73 15.43
CA TYR A 86 -3.59 -0.84 15.34
C TYR A 86 -4.08 -2.28 15.23
N LYS A 87 -5.32 -2.51 15.69
CA LYS A 87 -6.04 -3.79 15.48
C LYS A 87 -6.60 -3.89 14.06
N GLU A 88 -7.01 -2.77 13.48
CA GLU A 88 -7.41 -2.62 12.10
C GLU A 88 -6.60 -1.50 11.46
N THR A 89 -6.04 -1.75 10.29
CA THR A 89 -5.11 -0.83 9.65
C THR A 89 -5.51 -0.56 8.21
N PHE A 90 -5.58 0.71 7.83
CA PHE A 90 -5.46 1.14 6.43
C PHE A 90 -4.00 1.47 6.13
N LYS A 91 -3.33 0.63 5.33
CA LYS A 91 -2.01 0.91 4.79
C LYS A 91 -2.14 1.60 3.43
N LEU A 92 -1.45 2.72 3.27
CA LEU A 92 -1.41 3.48 2.03
C LEU A 92 0.04 3.73 1.59
N GLU A 93 0.25 3.92 0.29
CA GLU A 93 1.48 4.53 -0.21
C GLU A 93 1.58 6.00 0.23
N ALA A 94 2.81 6.48 0.42
CA ALA A 94 3.05 7.82 0.98
C ALA A 94 2.62 8.96 0.03
N ASP A 95 2.56 8.70 -1.26
CA ASP A 95 2.21 9.67 -2.32
C ASP A 95 0.71 9.75 -2.63
N VAL A 96 -0.13 9.26 -1.73
CA VAL A 96 -1.60 9.33 -1.81
C VAL A 96 -2.12 10.58 -1.08
N ILE A 97 -3.24 11.12 -1.53
CA ILE A 97 -4.00 12.18 -0.85
C ILE A 97 -5.43 11.72 -0.65
N ILE A 98 -6.00 11.98 0.53
CA ILE A 98 -7.39 11.69 0.85
C ILE A 98 -8.22 12.98 0.78
N PRO A 99 -8.90 13.25 -0.36
CA PRO A 99 -9.53 14.54 -0.59
C PRO A 99 -10.90 14.70 0.11
N ARG A 100 -11.47 13.62 0.66
CA ARG A 100 -12.78 13.59 1.29
C ARG A 100 -12.90 12.47 2.31
N ASN A 101 -13.92 12.54 3.17
CA ASN A 101 -14.17 11.48 4.16
C ASN A 101 -14.43 10.12 3.50
N ILE A 102 -13.69 9.12 3.96
CA ILE A 102 -13.82 7.72 3.56
C ILE A 102 -13.98 6.77 4.76
N ASP A 103 -14.45 7.27 5.90
CA ASP A 103 -14.64 6.44 7.11
C ASP A 103 -15.55 5.23 6.86
N HIS A 104 -16.51 5.34 5.93
CA HIS A 104 -17.37 4.22 5.54
C HIS A 104 -16.62 3.04 4.90
N TRP A 105 -15.38 3.22 4.47
CA TRP A 105 -14.57 2.12 3.94
C TRP A 105 -14.18 1.11 5.03
N TRP A 106 -14.07 1.55 6.27
CA TRP A 106 -13.77 0.63 7.38
C TRP A 106 -14.82 -0.48 7.48
N ASP A 107 -16.10 -0.14 7.42
CA ASP A 107 -17.19 -1.11 7.47
C ASP A 107 -17.19 -2.01 6.21
N GLY A 108 -16.98 -1.43 5.05
CA GLY A 108 -16.88 -2.17 3.79
C GLY A 108 -15.72 -3.17 3.76
N CYS A 109 -14.57 -2.80 4.32
CA CYS A 109 -13.39 -3.66 4.34
C CYS A 109 -13.46 -4.76 5.39
N ARG A 110 -14.24 -4.59 6.49
CA ARG A 110 -14.38 -5.60 7.56
C ARG A 110 -15.01 -6.93 7.14
N VAL A 111 -15.56 -7.01 5.94
CA VAL A 111 -16.08 -8.26 5.39
C VAL A 111 -14.98 -9.32 5.23
N GLN A 112 -13.71 -8.90 5.20
CA GLN A 112 -12.55 -9.78 5.07
C GLN A 112 -11.43 -9.36 6.01
N ASP A 113 -10.47 -10.25 6.26
CA ASP A 113 -9.33 -9.97 7.14
C ASP A 113 -8.25 -9.16 6.46
N VAL A 114 -8.09 -9.34 5.14
CA VAL A 114 -7.20 -8.59 4.26
C VAL A 114 -7.98 -8.14 3.03
N VAL A 115 -7.90 -6.86 2.70
CA VAL A 115 -8.47 -6.30 1.46
C VAL A 115 -7.42 -5.39 0.85
N TYR A 116 -7.18 -5.52 -0.43
CA TYR A 116 -6.30 -4.61 -1.18
C TYR A 116 -6.91 -4.25 -2.52
N THR A 117 -6.46 -3.16 -3.11
CA THR A 117 -6.99 -2.69 -4.37
C THR A 117 -6.60 -3.62 -5.52
N THR A 118 -7.53 -3.84 -6.42
CA THR A 118 -7.32 -4.55 -7.68
C THR A 118 -7.87 -3.72 -8.84
N ASN A 119 -7.34 -3.96 -10.04
CA ASN A 119 -7.85 -3.32 -11.26
C ASN A 119 -7.93 -1.78 -11.12
N VAL A 120 -6.89 -1.17 -10.58
CA VAL A 120 -6.82 0.29 -10.42
C VAL A 120 -7.08 1.01 -11.74
N ARG A 121 -7.79 2.12 -11.67
CA ARG A 121 -8.18 2.91 -12.84
C ARG A 121 -7.37 4.19 -12.93
N ASP A 122 -7.14 4.63 -14.15
CA ASP A 122 -6.65 5.98 -14.38
C ASP A 122 -7.77 7.03 -14.22
N TYR A 123 -7.44 8.31 -14.39
CA TYR A 123 -8.39 9.42 -14.29
C TYR A 123 -9.50 9.39 -15.35
N LYS A 124 -9.36 8.61 -16.43
CA LYS A 124 -10.38 8.35 -17.44
C LYS A 124 -11.26 7.15 -17.10
N GLY A 125 -11.04 6.51 -15.97
CA GLY A 125 -11.75 5.30 -15.55
C GLY A 125 -11.29 4.03 -16.26
N GLN A 126 -10.17 4.06 -17.00
CA GLN A 126 -9.63 2.91 -17.70
C GLN A 126 -8.80 2.07 -16.74
N ILE A 127 -9.03 0.76 -16.73
CA ILE A 127 -8.24 -0.17 -15.93
C ILE A 127 -6.85 -0.29 -16.57
N SER A 128 -5.81 -0.17 -15.76
CA SER A 128 -4.45 -0.50 -16.17
C SER A 128 -4.37 -1.99 -16.53
N ASN A 129 -3.94 -2.30 -17.75
CA ASN A 129 -3.98 -3.64 -18.33
C ASN A 129 -2.67 -4.03 -19.01
N ASP A 130 -2.72 -5.08 -19.83
CA ASP A 130 -1.62 -5.65 -20.59
C ASP A 130 -0.90 -4.69 -21.55
N ARG A 131 -1.56 -3.63 -21.99
CA ARG A 131 -0.95 -2.60 -22.84
C ARG A 131 0.00 -1.67 -22.09
N THR A 132 0.03 -1.78 -20.77
CA THR A 132 0.91 -1.04 -19.86
C THR A 132 1.93 -1.98 -19.22
N TYR A 133 2.30 -1.70 -18.00
CA TYR A 133 3.19 -2.52 -17.20
C TYR A 133 2.50 -3.71 -16.50
N ARG A 134 1.19 -3.91 -16.71
CA ARG A 134 0.39 -4.98 -16.06
C ARG A 134 0.34 -6.32 -16.82
N LYS A 135 0.98 -6.41 -17.96
CA LYS A 135 1.05 -7.62 -18.78
C LYS A 135 1.52 -8.87 -18.01
N PHE A 136 2.36 -8.66 -17.02
CA PHE A 136 2.90 -9.72 -16.18
C PHE A 136 1.82 -10.49 -15.41
N PHE A 137 0.80 -9.79 -14.89
CA PHE A 137 -0.28 -10.41 -14.12
C PHE A 137 -1.11 -11.36 -14.98
N ASP A 138 -1.49 -10.94 -16.17
CA ASP A 138 -2.25 -11.78 -17.11
C ASP A 138 -1.43 -12.99 -17.56
N ALA A 139 -0.15 -12.79 -17.90
CA ALA A 139 0.74 -13.85 -18.36
C ALA A 139 0.93 -14.98 -17.31
N ASN A 140 0.79 -14.65 -16.03
CA ASN A 140 0.96 -15.58 -14.91
C ASN A 140 -0.37 -15.96 -14.24
N ASN A 141 -1.51 -15.56 -14.80
CA ASN A 141 -2.83 -15.76 -14.21
C ASN A 141 -2.90 -15.26 -12.75
N LEU A 142 -2.30 -14.12 -12.48
CA LEU A 142 -2.29 -13.47 -11.19
C LEU A 142 -3.37 -12.40 -11.12
N VAL A 143 -3.92 -12.17 -9.93
CA VAL A 143 -4.80 -11.04 -9.69
C VAL A 143 -4.06 -9.72 -9.97
N ASN A 144 -4.69 -8.81 -10.71
CA ASN A 144 -4.12 -7.49 -11.01
C ASN A 144 -4.19 -6.59 -9.76
N SER A 145 -3.36 -6.92 -8.77
CA SER A 145 -3.26 -6.22 -7.49
C SER A 145 -2.57 -4.88 -7.64
N TYR A 146 -2.93 -3.96 -6.76
CA TYR A 146 -2.27 -2.69 -6.59
C TYR A 146 -2.14 -2.38 -5.11
N ASN A 147 -0.92 -2.31 -4.61
CA ASN A 147 -0.63 -2.20 -3.18
C ASN A 147 -0.74 -0.76 -2.64
N GLY A 148 -1.18 0.21 -3.43
CA GLY A 148 -1.40 1.58 -2.99
C GLY A 148 -2.39 1.72 -1.83
N PHE A 149 -3.30 0.75 -1.68
CA PHE A 149 -4.20 0.63 -0.54
C PHE A 149 -4.30 -0.84 -0.11
N THR A 150 -4.12 -1.08 1.18
CA THR A 150 -4.36 -2.38 1.80
C THR A 150 -5.02 -2.17 3.16
N TYR A 151 -6.19 -2.79 3.38
CA TYR A 151 -6.79 -2.97 4.70
C TYR A 151 -6.38 -4.32 5.26
N PHE A 152 -6.09 -4.36 6.54
CA PHE A 152 -5.96 -5.62 7.27
C PHE A 152 -6.31 -5.43 8.75
N ARG A 153 -6.78 -6.52 9.35
CA ARG A 153 -7.02 -6.58 10.79
C ARG A 153 -6.11 -7.59 11.47
N HIS A 154 -5.95 -7.46 12.79
CA HIS A 154 -5.14 -8.38 13.57
C HIS A 154 -5.82 -9.74 13.69
N SER A 155 -5.51 -10.65 12.77
CA SER A 155 -6.06 -12.00 12.70
C SER A 155 -4.99 -13.01 12.25
N ARG A 156 -5.32 -14.31 12.41
CA ARG A 156 -4.47 -15.39 11.89
C ARG A 156 -4.34 -15.33 10.36
N THR A 157 -5.44 -15.05 9.65
CA THR A 157 -5.45 -14.91 8.19
C THR A 157 -4.49 -13.81 7.72
N SER A 158 -4.54 -12.66 8.38
CA SER A 158 -3.62 -11.54 8.05
C SER A 158 -2.17 -11.90 8.35
N ALA A 159 -1.90 -12.56 9.49
CA ALA A 159 -0.56 -13.02 9.82
C ALA A 159 0.00 -13.99 8.77
N GLU A 160 -0.82 -14.93 8.30
CA GLU A 160 -0.47 -15.88 7.24
C GLU A 160 -0.21 -15.17 5.92
N PHE A 161 -1.07 -14.21 5.54
CA PHE A 161 -0.90 -13.43 4.33
C PHE A 161 0.45 -12.66 4.33
N PHE A 162 0.72 -11.87 5.36
CA PHE A 162 1.96 -11.08 5.43
C PHE A 162 3.22 -11.93 5.59
N SER A 163 3.13 -13.06 6.30
CA SER A 163 4.21 -14.05 6.34
C SER A 163 4.49 -14.64 4.96
N THR A 164 3.44 -14.85 4.15
CA THR A 164 3.57 -15.34 2.78
C THR A 164 4.14 -14.27 1.85
N VAL A 165 3.76 -13.01 2.02
CA VAL A 165 4.38 -11.87 1.31
C VAL A 165 5.89 -11.85 1.57
N GLU A 166 6.31 -11.96 2.82
CA GLU A 166 7.72 -11.96 3.19
C GLU A 166 8.46 -13.18 2.63
N LYS A 167 7.84 -14.36 2.67
CA LYS A 167 8.41 -15.58 2.07
C LYS A 167 8.58 -15.45 0.56
N THR A 168 7.56 -14.95 -0.15
CA THR A 168 7.64 -14.74 -1.61
C THR A 168 8.68 -13.69 -1.97
N ARG A 169 8.86 -12.65 -1.14
CA ARG A 169 9.90 -11.64 -1.31
C ARG A 169 11.31 -12.29 -1.25
N ARG A 170 11.58 -13.10 -0.24
CA ARG A 170 12.87 -13.79 -0.07
C ARG A 170 13.16 -14.76 -1.21
N GLU A 171 12.14 -15.46 -1.68
CA GLU A 171 12.24 -16.47 -2.73
C GLU A 171 12.01 -15.91 -4.14
N PHE A 172 11.88 -14.58 -4.28
CA PHE A 172 11.44 -13.95 -5.53
C PHE A 172 12.28 -14.35 -6.74
N HIS A 173 13.60 -14.36 -6.62
CA HIS A 173 14.47 -14.76 -7.74
C HIS A 173 14.24 -16.20 -8.17
N THR A 174 14.06 -17.11 -7.21
CA THR A 174 13.73 -18.52 -7.52
C THR A 174 12.38 -18.65 -8.21
N LEU A 175 11.38 -17.92 -7.72
CA LEU A 175 10.03 -17.90 -8.31
C LEU A 175 10.08 -17.29 -9.73
N ARG A 176 10.77 -16.17 -9.89
CA ARG A 176 10.96 -15.51 -11.18
C ARG A 176 11.57 -16.46 -12.21
N ASP A 177 12.65 -17.14 -11.86
CA ASP A 177 13.46 -17.89 -12.81
C ASP A 177 12.85 -19.27 -13.13
N ARG A 178 12.04 -19.85 -12.22
CA ARG A 178 11.54 -21.22 -12.36
C ARG A 178 10.02 -21.32 -12.58
N VAL A 179 9.25 -20.34 -12.16
CA VAL A 179 7.79 -20.43 -12.12
C VAL A 179 7.13 -19.35 -12.95
N LEU A 180 7.60 -18.11 -12.83
CA LEU A 180 6.92 -16.97 -13.43
C LEU A 180 7.31 -16.79 -14.90
N LYS A 181 6.31 -16.49 -15.74
CA LYS A 181 6.46 -16.24 -17.17
C LYS A 181 6.62 -14.76 -17.44
N HIS A 182 7.42 -14.40 -18.42
CA HIS A 182 7.58 -13.02 -18.88
C HIS A 182 7.96 -12.03 -17.77
N SER A 183 8.75 -12.47 -16.80
CA SER A 183 9.20 -11.58 -15.73
C SER A 183 10.17 -10.54 -16.31
N ILE A 184 9.78 -9.28 -16.17
CA ILE A 184 10.61 -8.12 -16.51
C ILE A 184 11.23 -7.48 -15.26
N TYR A 185 10.92 -8.00 -14.10
CA TYR A 185 11.33 -7.43 -12.82
C TYR A 185 12.62 -8.11 -12.33
N ASP A 186 13.65 -7.31 -12.15
CA ASP A 186 14.88 -7.77 -11.49
C ASP A 186 14.75 -7.80 -9.97
N LYS A 187 13.86 -6.96 -9.43
CA LYS A 187 13.56 -6.87 -8.00
C LYS A 187 12.09 -7.19 -7.75
N PRO A 188 11.75 -7.68 -6.55
CA PRO A 188 10.35 -7.90 -6.19
C PRO A 188 9.59 -6.57 -6.15
N ASP A 189 8.50 -6.53 -6.90
CA ASP A 189 7.51 -5.45 -6.86
C ASP A 189 6.41 -5.83 -5.87
N THR A 190 5.98 -4.89 -5.03
CA THR A 190 4.98 -5.16 -3.98
C THR A 190 3.65 -5.61 -4.54
N ASP A 191 3.23 -5.10 -5.69
CA ASP A 191 2.01 -5.54 -6.35
C ASP A 191 2.08 -7.03 -6.71
N VAL A 192 3.22 -7.47 -7.24
CA VAL A 192 3.47 -8.89 -7.57
C VAL A 192 3.52 -9.75 -6.32
N LEU A 193 4.15 -9.28 -5.25
CA LEU A 193 4.21 -10.02 -3.98
C LEU A 193 2.82 -10.22 -3.37
N TRP A 194 1.95 -9.20 -3.41
CA TRP A 194 0.56 -9.31 -2.94
C TRP A 194 -0.25 -10.32 -3.77
N ALA A 195 -0.09 -10.29 -5.09
CA ALA A 195 -0.75 -11.24 -5.98
C ALA A 195 -0.31 -12.68 -5.72
N LEU A 196 1.00 -12.91 -5.55
CA LEU A 196 1.55 -14.22 -5.23
C LEU A 196 1.11 -14.72 -3.85
N ALA A 197 1.14 -13.85 -2.85
CA ALA A 197 0.67 -14.20 -1.50
C ALA A 197 -0.82 -14.58 -1.51
N SER A 198 -1.65 -13.85 -2.24
CA SER A 198 -3.06 -14.18 -2.41
C SER A 198 -3.27 -15.55 -3.05
N LEU A 199 -2.53 -15.85 -4.11
CA LEU A 199 -2.61 -17.14 -4.78
C LEU A 199 -2.22 -18.29 -3.83
N LEU A 200 -1.12 -18.10 -3.09
CA LEU A 200 -0.56 -19.15 -2.22
C LEU A 200 -1.37 -19.39 -0.94
N THR A 201 -2.04 -18.37 -0.43
CA THR A 201 -2.87 -18.48 0.77
C THR A 201 -4.32 -18.87 0.46
N ASN A 202 -4.69 -18.99 -0.82
CA ASN A 202 -6.07 -19.20 -1.25
C ASN A 202 -7.05 -18.10 -0.76
N ASN A 203 -6.50 -16.96 -0.36
CA ASN A 203 -7.20 -15.82 0.20
C ASN A 203 -7.18 -14.67 -0.79
N VAL A 204 -7.83 -14.84 -1.93
CA VAL A 204 -7.94 -13.75 -2.91
C VAL A 204 -8.91 -12.72 -2.36
N HIS A 205 -8.35 -11.63 -1.85
CA HIS A 205 -9.11 -10.53 -1.31
C HIS A 205 -9.11 -9.38 -2.32
N HIS A 206 -10.29 -8.96 -2.74
CA HIS A 206 -10.46 -7.82 -3.61
C HIS A 206 -11.08 -6.69 -2.82
N SER A 207 -10.88 -5.45 -3.28
CA SER A 207 -11.65 -4.34 -2.74
C SER A 207 -13.14 -4.69 -2.80
N PRO A 208 -13.87 -4.62 -1.69
CA PRO A 208 -15.31 -4.93 -1.67
C PRO A 208 -16.13 -3.88 -2.43
N LEU A 209 -15.52 -2.79 -2.82
CA LEU A 209 -16.16 -1.70 -3.51
C LEU A 209 -16.21 -1.98 -5.01
N SER A 210 -17.38 -1.79 -5.62
CA SER A 210 -17.60 -1.96 -7.05
C SER A 210 -16.99 -0.84 -7.91
N TYR A 211 -16.51 0.22 -7.29
CA TYR A 211 -15.84 1.35 -7.94
C TYR A 211 -14.38 1.45 -7.50
N PRO A 212 -13.52 2.11 -8.26
CA PRO A 212 -12.11 2.22 -7.94
C PRO A 212 -11.91 2.87 -6.58
N THR A 213 -11.06 2.27 -5.78
CA THR A 213 -10.72 2.76 -4.45
C THR A 213 -10.00 4.10 -4.56
N PHE A 214 -9.21 4.27 -5.61
CA PHE A 214 -8.56 5.54 -5.95
C PHE A 214 -8.13 5.58 -7.42
N THR A 215 -7.79 6.78 -7.87
CA THR A 215 -7.28 7.02 -9.21
C THR A 215 -5.76 7.00 -9.21
N HIS A 216 -5.17 6.18 -10.06
CA HIS A 216 -3.73 6.10 -10.22
C HIS A 216 -3.25 7.18 -11.21
N MET A 217 -2.39 8.06 -10.74
CA MET A 217 -1.97 9.22 -11.52
C MET A 217 -0.85 8.90 -12.53
N LYS A 218 0.03 7.94 -12.22
CA LYS A 218 1.14 7.53 -13.11
C LYS A 218 0.70 6.87 -14.41
N GLY A 219 -0.47 6.25 -14.41
CA GLY A 219 -0.98 5.47 -15.53
C GLY A 219 -1.66 6.28 -16.62
N ALA A 220 -1.52 7.60 -16.62
CA ALA A 220 -2.06 8.44 -17.66
C ALA A 220 -1.37 8.13 -19.00
N ILE A 221 -1.89 7.14 -19.71
CA ILE A 221 -1.38 6.68 -21.02
C ILE A 221 -1.28 7.84 -22.01
N ASN A 222 -2.08 8.90 -21.81
CA ASN A 222 -2.16 10.06 -22.68
C ASN A 222 -1.87 11.39 -21.95
N GLY A 223 -1.27 11.36 -20.76
CA GLY A 223 -1.07 12.56 -19.94
C GLY A 223 -2.38 13.11 -19.36
N PHE A 224 -2.24 14.10 -18.49
CA PHE A 224 -3.39 14.84 -17.98
C PHE A 224 -3.75 15.97 -18.92
N PRO A 225 -5.06 16.28 -19.15
CA PRO A 225 -5.45 17.53 -19.74
C PRO A 225 -4.82 18.70 -18.96
N LYS A 226 -4.44 19.78 -19.66
CA LYS A 226 -3.82 20.95 -19.00
C LYS A 226 -4.73 21.60 -17.97
N ASP A 227 -6.03 21.44 -18.13
CA ASP A 227 -7.12 21.96 -17.31
C ASP A 227 -7.71 20.92 -16.34
N TRP A 228 -7.07 19.77 -16.22
CA TRP A 228 -7.56 18.74 -15.31
C TRP A 228 -7.40 19.17 -13.85
N ASP A 229 -8.52 19.18 -13.15
CA ASP A 229 -8.58 19.46 -11.72
C ASP A 229 -8.93 18.17 -10.96
N TRP A 230 -8.01 17.70 -10.13
CA TRP A 230 -8.19 16.50 -9.32
C TRP A 230 -9.34 16.59 -8.30
N ARG A 231 -9.86 17.79 -8.06
CA ARG A 231 -11.00 18.05 -7.16
C ARG A 231 -12.34 17.76 -7.80
N ASN A 232 -12.40 17.67 -9.13
CA ASN A 232 -13.57 17.32 -9.92
C ASN A 232 -13.49 15.84 -10.31
#